data_084206cdf864e444f58ef50e7a38bf57
#
_entry.id   084206cdf864e444f58ef50e7a38bf57
#
_cell.length_a   1.000
_cell.length_b   1.000
_cell.length_c   1.000
_cell.angle_alpha   90.00
_cell.angle_beta   90.00
_cell.angle_gamma   90.00
#
_symmetry.space_group_name_H-M   'P 1'
#
loop_
_entity.id
_entity.type
_entity.pdbx_description
1 polymer ?
#
loop_
_entity_poly.entity_id
_entity_poly.type
_entity_poly.pdbx_seq_one_letter_code
_entity_poly.pdbx_strand_id
1 'polypeptide(L)'
;GGRQKERLRAIRAEVDVLTLTATPIPRTLNMSLSGLRDLSIIATPPAKRLSIKTFVQPRRDHNIKEAISRELMRGGQVFYLHNEVRTIEQAASDIEALVPEARVGVAHGQMRKNEMEQVMGEFYHRRLNVLVCTTIIETGIDIPNANTIVIERADKFGLAQLHQLRGRVGRSHRQAYAYLLTPDPKSMTADAMKRLEAIEAAGELGVGFTLATQDMEIRGTGELLGDDQSGQIESIGFSLYLEMLNRAVEALRAGKIPDRDTPLEPVNQEVNLHVPALIPEDYLPDVQSRLILYKRIAGASTEVELDDLRAEIIDRFGLLPDSVKNLFEITLLKLAAQGLGILKIDLAETKGKIEFSKTTRVEPMAVVQLVQLVQ
;
A
#
# COMPACT_ATOMS: atom_id res chain seq x y z
N GLY A 1 14.86 -3.57 15.53
CA GLY A 1 13.46 -3.41 15.85
C GLY A 1 13.07 -2.02 16.30
N GLY A 2 11.81 -1.84 16.72
CA GLY A 2 11.23 -0.55 17.12
C GLY A 2 12.05 0.19 18.18
N ARG A 3 12.52 -0.50 19.22
CA ARG A 3 13.37 0.09 20.30
C ARG A 3 14.70 0.66 19.80
N GLN A 4 15.30 0.08 18.76
CA GLN A 4 16.55 0.63 18.18
C GLN A 4 16.27 1.90 17.36
N LYS A 5 15.14 1.94 16.65
CA LYS A 5 14.68 3.14 15.93
C LYS A 5 14.34 4.26 16.92
N GLU A 6 13.78 3.96 18.08
CA GLU A 6 13.49 4.95 19.14
C GLU A 6 14.76 5.49 19.81
N ARG A 7 15.78 4.65 20.03
CA ARG A 7 17.07 5.11 20.51
C ARG A 7 17.80 6.03 19.51
N LEU A 8 17.75 5.70 18.23
CA LEU A 8 18.25 6.58 17.17
C LEU A 8 17.46 7.91 17.09
N ARG A 9 16.16 7.88 17.42
CA ARG A 9 15.34 9.10 17.51
C ARG A 9 15.69 9.98 18.69
N ALA A 10 16.12 9.44 19.81
CA ALA A 10 16.55 10.24 20.97
C ALA A 10 17.80 11.09 20.68
N ILE A 11 18.63 10.68 19.69
CA ILE A 11 19.79 11.45 19.21
C ILE A 11 19.36 12.59 18.27
N ARG A 12 18.09 12.67 17.93
CA ARG A 12 17.50 13.51 16.89
C ARG A 12 17.44 15.01 17.18
N ALA A 13 17.74 15.44 18.39
CA ALA A 13 17.64 16.87 18.76
C ALA A 13 18.63 17.77 17.97
N GLU A 14 19.65 17.19 17.33
CA GLU A 14 20.71 17.92 16.66
C GLU A 14 21.02 17.46 15.23
N VAL A 15 20.25 16.49 14.67
CA VAL A 15 20.57 15.88 13.37
C VAL A 15 19.30 15.64 12.54
N ASP A 16 19.36 15.97 11.25
CA ASP A 16 18.33 15.59 10.29
C ASP A 16 18.29 14.07 10.06
N VAL A 17 17.11 13.47 10.10
CA VAL A 17 16.94 12.02 9.98
C VAL A 17 16.08 11.68 8.79
N LEU A 18 16.70 11.11 7.73
CA LEU A 18 16.02 10.50 6.61
C LEU A 18 15.88 8.99 6.82
N THR A 19 14.66 8.47 6.64
CA THR A 19 14.40 7.03 6.69
C THR A 19 13.92 6.54 5.34
N LEU A 20 14.56 5.46 4.83
CA LEU A 20 14.20 4.82 3.57
C LEU A 20 13.55 3.47 3.87
N THR A 21 12.51 3.12 3.14
CA THR A 21 11.86 1.80 3.24
C THR A 21 11.23 1.40 1.90
N ALA A 22 11.29 0.12 1.59
CA ALA A 22 10.58 -0.43 0.42
C ALA A 22 9.08 -0.64 0.72
N THR A 23 8.76 -0.94 1.98
CA THR A 23 7.39 -1.11 2.47
C THR A 23 7.27 -0.35 3.78
N PRO A 24 6.58 0.80 3.81
CA PRO A 24 6.40 1.51 5.06
C PRO A 24 5.61 0.62 6.04
N ILE A 25 6.13 0.49 7.25
CA ILE A 25 5.35 -0.17 8.30
C ILE A 25 4.11 0.69 8.59
N PRO A 26 2.97 0.04 8.89
CA PRO A 26 1.69 0.73 9.10
C PRO A 26 1.78 1.95 10.02
N ARG A 27 2.50 1.85 11.15
CA ARG A 27 2.73 2.97 12.08
C ARG A 27 3.45 4.16 11.43
N THR A 28 4.46 3.92 10.60
CA THR A 28 5.20 4.99 9.91
C THR A 28 4.35 5.64 8.83
N LEU A 29 3.56 4.83 8.12
CA LEU A 29 2.61 5.30 7.11
C LEU A 29 1.52 6.16 7.76
N ASN A 30 0.95 5.72 8.87
CA ASN A 30 -0.05 6.47 9.62
C ASN A 30 0.49 7.83 10.10
N MET A 31 1.72 7.87 10.63
CA MET A 31 2.38 9.13 11.03
C MET A 31 2.62 10.09 9.84
N SER A 32 2.80 9.57 8.64
CA SER A 32 2.95 10.40 7.44
C SER A 32 1.60 10.90 6.93
N LEU A 33 0.59 10.04 6.93
CA LEU A 33 -0.78 10.38 6.54
C LEU A 33 -1.41 11.42 7.48
N SER A 34 -1.02 11.42 8.76
CA SER A 34 -1.46 12.40 9.75
C SER A 34 -0.62 13.68 9.77
N GLY A 35 0.24 13.92 8.78
CA GLY A 35 1.06 15.13 8.70
C GLY A 35 2.14 15.26 9.79
N LEU A 36 2.38 14.22 10.59
CA LEU A 36 3.44 14.20 11.60
C LEU A 36 4.83 13.99 11.00
N ARG A 37 4.89 13.58 9.72
CA ARG A 37 6.12 13.38 8.95
C ARG A 37 5.89 13.65 7.49
N ASP A 38 6.86 14.25 6.84
CA ASP A 38 6.91 14.35 5.40
C ASP A 38 7.18 12.97 4.78
N LEU A 39 6.55 12.70 3.65
CA LEU A 39 6.69 11.46 2.88
C LEU A 39 6.95 11.79 1.42
N SER A 40 8.03 11.24 0.89
CA SER A 40 8.29 11.25 -0.55
C SER A 40 8.26 9.81 -1.08
N ILE A 41 7.58 9.59 -2.19
CA ILE A 41 7.47 8.28 -2.83
C ILE A 41 8.36 8.27 -4.08
N ILE A 42 9.31 7.31 -4.11
CA ILE A 42 10.13 7.05 -5.30
C ILE A 42 9.39 5.99 -6.12
N ALA A 43 8.61 6.43 -7.11
CA ALA A 43 7.78 5.55 -7.94
C ALA A 43 8.41 5.20 -9.30
N THR A 44 9.44 5.94 -9.75
CA THR A 44 10.08 5.71 -11.04
C THR A 44 10.98 4.48 -11.00
N PRO A 45 10.69 3.41 -11.77
CA PRO A 45 11.54 2.25 -11.83
C PRO A 45 12.86 2.56 -12.55
N PRO A 46 13.97 1.87 -12.21
CA PRO A 46 15.19 1.94 -13.01
C PRO A 46 14.94 1.50 -14.45
N ALA A 47 15.58 2.18 -15.40
CA ALA A 47 15.48 1.83 -16.81
C ALA A 47 15.82 0.34 -17.04
N LYS A 48 15.03 -0.36 -17.87
CA LYS A 48 15.18 -1.79 -18.23
C LYS A 48 14.83 -2.81 -17.14
N ARG A 49 14.22 -2.44 -16.02
CA ARG A 49 13.73 -3.40 -15.03
C ARG A 49 12.36 -3.94 -15.46
N LEU A 50 12.27 -5.26 -15.62
CA LEU A 50 11.01 -5.95 -15.92
C LEU A 50 10.24 -6.19 -14.62
N SER A 51 8.92 -6.07 -14.69
CA SER A 51 8.04 -6.42 -13.56
C SER A 51 8.15 -7.91 -13.24
N ILE A 52 8.02 -8.27 -11.96
CA ILE A 52 8.07 -9.66 -11.51
C ILE A 52 6.71 -10.30 -11.75
N LYS A 53 6.65 -11.33 -12.60
CA LYS A 53 5.43 -12.11 -12.80
C LYS A 53 5.16 -12.94 -11.56
N THR A 54 4.01 -12.67 -10.92
CA THR A 54 3.59 -13.33 -9.68
C THR A 54 2.45 -14.30 -9.98
N PHE A 55 2.54 -15.52 -9.44
CA PHE A 55 1.52 -16.55 -9.57
C PHE A 55 1.13 -17.08 -8.20
N VAL A 56 -0.15 -17.06 -7.89
CA VAL A 56 -0.72 -17.70 -6.69
C VAL A 56 -1.34 -19.02 -7.11
N GLN A 57 -0.85 -20.13 -6.56
CA GLN A 57 -1.32 -21.44 -6.97
C GLN A 57 -1.20 -22.48 -5.85
N PRO A 58 -2.05 -23.53 -5.87
CA PRO A 58 -1.95 -24.63 -4.91
C PRO A 58 -0.60 -25.32 -5.01
N ARG A 59 -0.05 -25.75 -3.84
CA ARG A 59 1.18 -26.55 -3.80
C ARG A 59 0.96 -27.88 -4.49
N ARG A 60 1.63 -28.08 -5.61
CA ARG A 60 1.68 -29.33 -6.37
C ARG A 60 3.09 -29.56 -6.85
N ASP A 61 3.56 -30.79 -6.80
CA ASP A 61 4.92 -31.14 -7.19
C ASP A 61 5.20 -30.80 -8.66
N HIS A 62 4.21 -30.95 -9.53
CA HIS A 62 4.32 -30.53 -10.94
C HIS A 62 4.64 -29.02 -11.08
N ASN A 63 3.95 -28.17 -10.32
CA ASN A 63 4.16 -26.72 -10.37
C ASN A 63 5.56 -26.33 -9.87
N ILE A 64 6.02 -26.99 -8.79
CA ILE A 64 7.37 -26.80 -8.23
C ILE A 64 8.42 -27.22 -9.24
N LYS A 65 8.26 -28.42 -9.83
CA LYS A 65 9.15 -28.94 -10.85
C LYS A 65 9.25 -28.00 -12.05
N GLU A 66 8.10 -27.54 -12.56
CA GLU A 66 8.07 -26.64 -13.71
C GLU A 66 8.77 -25.30 -13.40
N ALA A 67 8.47 -24.69 -12.23
CA ALA A 67 9.07 -23.44 -11.83
C ALA A 67 10.60 -23.50 -11.73
N ILE A 68 11.11 -24.55 -11.07
CA ILE A 68 12.55 -24.77 -10.90
C ILE A 68 13.22 -25.11 -12.25
N SER A 69 12.71 -26.11 -12.97
CA SER A 69 13.31 -26.55 -14.23
C SER A 69 13.36 -25.42 -15.27
N ARG A 70 12.31 -24.59 -15.37
CA ARG A 70 12.29 -23.41 -16.25
C ARG A 70 13.44 -22.45 -15.95
N GLU A 71 13.72 -22.18 -14.68
CA GLU A 71 14.80 -21.28 -14.30
C GLU A 71 16.17 -21.90 -14.56
N LEU A 72 16.35 -23.17 -14.23
CA LEU A 72 17.62 -23.89 -14.45
C LEU A 72 17.95 -23.98 -15.95
N MET A 73 16.96 -24.25 -16.82
CA MET A 73 17.15 -24.26 -18.28
C MET A 73 17.61 -22.91 -18.83
N ARG A 74 17.26 -21.80 -18.18
CA ARG A 74 17.73 -20.45 -18.54
C ARG A 74 19.12 -20.12 -17.97
N GLY A 75 19.73 -21.04 -17.20
CA GLY A 75 20.99 -20.84 -16.49
C GLY A 75 20.87 -19.88 -15.32
N GLY A 76 19.65 -19.70 -14.76
CA GLY A 76 19.38 -18.93 -13.57
C GLY A 76 19.44 -19.76 -12.29
N GLN A 77 19.07 -19.12 -11.19
CA GLN A 77 19.04 -19.72 -9.86
C GLN A 77 17.69 -19.46 -9.19
N VAL A 78 17.32 -20.34 -8.26
CA VAL A 78 16.01 -20.33 -7.58
C VAL A 78 16.20 -20.16 -6.07
N PHE A 79 15.44 -19.23 -5.49
CA PHE A 79 15.17 -19.24 -4.06
C PHE A 79 13.92 -20.07 -3.79
N TYR A 80 14.03 -21.04 -2.90
CA TYR A 80 12.91 -21.84 -2.41
C TYR A 80 12.71 -21.55 -0.93
N LEU A 81 11.65 -20.79 -0.61
CA LEU A 81 11.38 -20.40 0.76
C LEU A 81 10.54 -21.45 1.48
N HIS A 82 11.14 -22.10 2.47
CA HIS A 82 10.50 -23.04 3.39
C HIS A 82 10.69 -22.56 4.83
N ASN A 83 9.63 -21.99 5.43
CA ASN A 83 9.77 -21.27 6.70
C ASN A 83 9.68 -22.16 7.95
N GLU A 84 10.11 -23.41 7.86
CA GLU A 84 10.13 -24.36 8.97
C GLU A 84 11.46 -25.08 9.06
N VAL A 85 12.31 -24.66 10.03
CA VAL A 85 13.68 -25.20 10.17
C VAL A 85 13.71 -26.71 10.40
N ARG A 86 12.71 -27.27 11.10
CA ARG A 86 12.67 -28.70 11.42
C ARG A 86 12.55 -29.60 10.19
N THR A 87 11.92 -29.11 9.15
CA THR A 87 11.60 -29.87 7.93
C THR A 87 12.35 -29.36 6.71
N ILE A 88 13.26 -28.39 6.87
CA ILE A 88 13.95 -27.74 5.76
C ILE A 88 14.85 -28.70 4.97
N GLU A 89 15.55 -29.61 5.67
CA GLU A 89 16.39 -30.64 5.06
C GLU A 89 15.54 -31.66 4.25
N GLN A 90 14.36 -32.01 4.75
CA GLN A 90 13.44 -32.87 4.01
C GLN A 90 12.94 -32.15 2.76
N ALA A 91 12.57 -30.86 2.87
CA ALA A 91 12.15 -30.07 1.72
C ALA A 91 13.27 -29.98 0.64
N ALA A 92 14.53 -29.87 1.05
CA ALA A 92 15.66 -29.89 0.15
C ALA A 92 15.81 -31.24 -0.57
N SER A 93 15.72 -32.34 0.17
CA SER A 93 15.76 -33.69 -0.41
C SER A 93 14.59 -33.97 -1.36
N ASP A 94 13.39 -33.48 -1.03
CA ASP A 94 12.21 -33.61 -1.90
C ASP A 94 12.41 -32.86 -3.23
N ILE A 95 13.05 -31.66 -3.19
CA ILE A 95 13.38 -30.88 -4.39
C ILE A 95 14.43 -31.61 -5.25
N GLU A 96 15.47 -32.19 -4.64
CA GLU A 96 16.49 -32.98 -5.36
C GLU A 96 15.86 -34.20 -6.03
N ALA A 97 14.94 -34.88 -5.35
CA ALA A 97 14.22 -36.02 -5.92
C ALA A 97 13.31 -35.59 -7.09
N LEU A 98 12.67 -34.42 -6.97
CA LEU A 98 11.72 -33.91 -7.95
C LEU A 98 12.42 -33.34 -9.20
N VAL A 99 13.60 -32.71 -9.02
CA VAL A 99 14.40 -32.06 -10.06
C VAL A 99 15.85 -32.53 -9.94
N PRO A 100 16.23 -33.65 -10.60
CA PRO A 100 17.56 -34.25 -10.46
C PRO A 100 18.72 -33.32 -10.87
N GLU A 101 18.46 -32.29 -11.66
CA GLU A 101 19.48 -31.31 -12.09
C GLU A 101 19.70 -30.20 -11.03
N ALA A 102 18.89 -30.18 -9.98
CA ALA A 102 19.04 -29.23 -8.90
C ALA A 102 20.26 -29.56 -8.03
N ARG A 103 21.10 -28.55 -7.83
CA ARG A 103 22.16 -28.57 -6.82
C ARG A 103 21.68 -27.71 -5.68
N VAL A 104 21.13 -28.38 -4.67
CA VAL A 104 20.42 -27.72 -3.58
C VAL A 104 21.37 -27.39 -2.43
N GLY A 105 21.24 -26.17 -1.91
CA GLY A 105 21.84 -25.77 -0.65
C GLY A 105 20.76 -25.37 0.34
N VAL A 106 21.03 -25.51 1.64
CA VAL A 106 20.12 -25.15 2.70
C VAL A 106 20.69 -23.98 3.51
N ALA A 107 19.86 -22.98 3.82
CA ALA A 107 20.24 -21.82 4.62
C ALA A 107 19.13 -21.40 5.59
N HIS A 108 19.42 -21.38 6.89
CA HIS A 108 18.46 -20.96 7.91
C HIS A 108 19.12 -20.28 9.11
N GLY A 109 18.34 -19.51 9.88
CA GLY A 109 18.84 -18.65 10.95
C GLY A 109 19.47 -19.36 12.16
N GLN A 110 19.36 -20.70 12.27
CA GLN A 110 19.98 -21.49 13.33
C GLN A 110 21.35 -22.05 12.94
N MET A 111 21.77 -21.86 11.67
CA MET A 111 23.10 -22.26 11.22
C MET A 111 24.18 -21.41 11.85
N ARG A 112 25.41 -21.97 11.99
CA ARG A 112 26.58 -21.21 12.36
C ARG A 112 26.93 -20.22 11.26
N LYS A 113 27.45 -19.07 11.66
CA LYS A 113 27.77 -17.99 10.71
C LYS A 113 28.66 -18.45 9.56
N ASN A 114 29.69 -19.23 9.83
CA ASN A 114 30.62 -19.72 8.84
C ASN A 114 29.96 -20.69 7.83
N GLU A 115 29.09 -21.58 8.31
CA GLU A 115 28.32 -22.50 7.44
C GLU A 115 27.39 -21.71 6.52
N MET A 116 26.71 -20.71 7.07
CA MET A 116 25.85 -19.80 6.31
C MET A 116 26.63 -19.06 5.22
N GLU A 117 27.78 -18.47 5.58
CA GLU A 117 28.63 -17.74 4.64
C GLU A 117 29.16 -18.67 3.53
N GLN A 118 29.48 -19.92 3.84
CA GLN A 118 29.91 -20.91 2.87
C GLN A 118 28.79 -21.21 1.86
N VAL A 119 27.60 -21.61 2.33
CA VAL A 119 26.46 -21.94 1.47
C VAL A 119 26.07 -20.74 0.60
N MET A 120 26.03 -19.54 1.18
CA MET A 120 25.73 -18.32 0.43
C MET A 120 26.80 -18.02 -0.62
N GLY A 121 28.08 -18.24 -0.30
CA GLY A 121 29.18 -18.12 -1.26
C GLY A 121 29.08 -19.12 -2.40
N GLU A 122 28.76 -20.37 -2.13
CA GLU A 122 28.55 -21.41 -3.16
C GLU A 122 27.36 -21.09 -4.06
N PHE A 123 26.27 -20.55 -3.49
CA PHE A 123 25.12 -20.10 -4.25
C PHE A 123 25.47 -18.86 -5.10
N TYR A 124 26.16 -17.87 -4.54
CA TYR A 124 26.60 -16.69 -5.27
C TYR A 124 27.49 -17.05 -6.49
N HIS A 125 28.42 -17.99 -6.30
CA HIS A 125 29.32 -18.47 -7.34
C HIS A 125 28.70 -19.53 -8.26
N ARG A 126 27.38 -19.77 -8.19
CA ARG A 126 26.61 -20.72 -9.03
C ARG A 126 27.02 -22.18 -8.89
N ARG A 127 27.70 -22.55 -7.81
CA ARG A 127 27.95 -23.96 -7.49
C ARG A 127 26.65 -24.65 -7.11
N LEU A 128 25.77 -23.92 -6.40
CA LEU A 128 24.40 -24.30 -6.12
C LEU A 128 23.47 -23.51 -7.06
N ASN A 129 22.39 -24.13 -7.51
CA ASN A 129 21.40 -23.49 -8.38
C ASN A 129 20.02 -23.36 -7.75
N VAL A 130 19.76 -24.05 -6.63
CA VAL A 130 18.59 -23.89 -5.78
C VAL A 130 19.03 -23.65 -4.33
N LEU A 131 18.48 -22.63 -3.70
CA LEU A 131 18.70 -22.35 -2.27
C LEU A 131 17.38 -22.52 -1.53
N VAL A 132 17.29 -23.57 -0.72
CA VAL A 132 16.17 -23.78 0.21
C VAL A 132 16.48 -23.00 1.49
N CYS A 133 15.63 -22.04 1.85
CA CYS A 133 15.94 -21.14 2.94
C CYS A 133 14.68 -20.70 3.72
N THR A 134 14.91 -20.25 4.94
CA THR A 134 13.89 -19.51 5.71
C THR A 134 13.87 -18.04 5.31
N THR A 135 13.11 -17.18 6.00
CA THR A 135 13.04 -15.73 5.78
C THR A 135 14.38 -14.98 5.93
N ILE A 136 15.49 -15.69 6.11
CA ILE A 136 16.82 -15.10 6.23
C ILE A 136 17.23 -14.26 5.02
N ILE A 137 16.66 -14.55 3.84
CA ILE A 137 16.90 -13.77 2.62
C ILE A 137 16.30 -12.35 2.66
N GLU A 138 15.49 -12.02 3.68
CA GLU A 138 15.01 -10.65 3.90
C GLU A 138 16.15 -9.65 4.17
N THR A 139 17.33 -10.10 4.61
CA THR A 139 18.45 -9.26 4.98
C THR A 139 19.45 -9.05 3.85
N GLY A 140 19.08 -8.18 2.89
CA GLY A 140 20.06 -7.48 2.04
C GLY A 140 20.91 -8.30 1.05
N ILE A 141 20.64 -9.58 0.84
CA ILE A 141 21.37 -10.43 -0.10
C ILE A 141 21.00 -10.06 -1.53
N ASP A 142 21.98 -9.72 -2.34
CA ASP A 142 21.84 -9.42 -3.75
C ASP A 142 22.45 -10.52 -4.61
N ILE A 143 21.59 -11.34 -5.24
CA ILE A 143 22.00 -12.41 -6.16
C ILE A 143 21.36 -12.13 -7.53
N PRO A 144 22.08 -11.48 -8.46
CA PRO A 144 21.50 -11.05 -9.73
C PRO A 144 20.99 -12.19 -10.63
N ASN A 145 21.51 -13.40 -10.44
CA ASN A 145 21.11 -14.59 -11.23
C ASN A 145 19.91 -15.35 -10.65
N ALA A 146 19.49 -15.04 -9.43
CA ALA A 146 18.28 -15.60 -8.85
C ALA A 146 17.07 -14.82 -9.37
N ASN A 147 16.43 -15.33 -10.42
CA ASN A 147 15.27 -14.70 -11.05
C ASN A 147 13.96 -15.44 -10.79
N THR A 148 13.98 -16.52 -10.03
CA THR A 148 12.78 -17.22 -9.59
C THR A 148 12.79 -17.39 -8.07
N ILE A 149 11.67 -17.10 -7.44
CA ILE A 149 11.41 -17.40 -6.03
C ILE A 149 10.13 -18.23 -5.92
N VAL A 150 10.22 -19.32 -5.15
CA VAL A 150 9.08 -20.16 -4.77
C VAL A 150 8.88 -20.00 -3.27
N ILE A 151 7.68 -19.62 -2.84
CA ILE A 151 7.34 -19.38 -1.43
C ILE A 151 6.30 -20.40 -1.00
N GLU A 152 6.69 -21.37 -0.18
CA GLU A 152 5.74 -22.32 0.43
C GLU A 152 4.90 -21.66 1.51
N ARG A 153 3.66 -22.11 1.64
CA ARG A 153 2.71 -21.60 2.63
C ARG A 153 2.65 -20.07 2.62
N ALA A 154 2.52 -19.50 1.42
CA ALA A 154 2.42 -18.06 1.22
C ALA A 154 1.24 -17.44 2.00
N ASP A 155 0.20 -18.23 2.30
CA ASP A 155 -0.94 -17.89 3.16
C ASP A 155 -0.56 -17.43 4.57
N LYS A 156 0.60 -17.88 5.09
CA LYS A 156 1.09 -17.55 6.45
C LYS A 156 1.88 -16.23 6.52
N PHE A 157 2.20 -15.62 5.40
CA PHE A 157 2.99 -14.40 5.35
C PHE A 157 2.11 -13.15 5.29
N GLY A 158 2.58 -12.07 5.92
CA GLY A 158 1.98 -10.76 5.76
C GLY A 158 2.24 -10.17 4.37
N LEU A 159 1.39 -9.25 3.92
CA LEU A 159 1.50 -8.64 2.59
C LEU A 159 2.84 -7.93 2.38
N ALA A 160 3.30 -7.18 3.38
CA ALA A 160 4.61 -6.52 3.37
C ALA A 160 5.78 -7.52 3.28
N GLN A 161 5.69 -8.66 3.97
CA GLN A 161 6.72 -9.72 3.88
C GLN A 161 6.75 -10.35 2.49
N LEU A 162 5.59 -10.70 1.93
CA LEU A 162 5.49 -11.24 0.57
C LEU A 162 6.08 -10.26 -0.46
N HIS A 163 5.80 -8.97 -0.32
CA HIS A 163 6.36 -7.94 -1.18
C HIS A 163 7.89 -7.86 -1.07
N GLN A 164 8.45 -7.90 0.15
CA GLN A 164 9.89 -7.90 0.37
C GLN A 164 10.57 -9.16 -0.17
N LEU A 165 9.98 -10.34 0.06
CA LEU A 165 10.48 -11.61 -0.46
C LEU A 165 10.43 -11.65 -1.98
N ARG A 166 9.32 -11.24 -2.59
CA ARG A 166 9.19 -11.08 -4.04
C ARG A 166 10.28 -10.18 -4.61
N GLY A 167 10.60 -9.08 -3.93
CA GLY A 167 11.63 -8.14 -4.33
C GLY A 167 13.07 -8.66 -4.23
N ARG A 168 13.30 -9.89 -3.75
CA ARG A 168 14.62 -10.54 -3.77
C ARG A 168 15.03 -11.04 -5.14
N VAL A 169 14.08 -11.25 -6.03
CA VAL A 169 14.30 -11.56 -7.46
C VAL A 169 14.02 -10.35 -8.35
N GLY A 170 14.33 -10.44 -9.65
CA GLY A 170 14.11 -9.36 -10.61
C GLY A 170 15.12 -8.22 -10.49
N ARG A 171 16.36 -8.51 -10.10
CA ARG A 171 17.46 -7.54 -10.02
C ARG A 171 18.36 -7.54 -11.24
N SER A 172 17.99 -8.29 -12.27
CA SER A 172 18.66 -8.36 -13.56
C SER A 172 17.71 -7.89 -14.68
N HIS A 173 18.23 -7.83 -15.90
CA HIS A 173 17.45 -7.54 -17.12
C HIS A 173 16.58 -8.74 -17.58
N ARG A 174 16.62 -9.86 -16.88
CA ARG A 174 15.84 -11.05 -17.20
C ARG A 174 14.49 -11.02 -16.51
N GLN A 175 13.46 -11.60 -17.15
CA GLN A 175 12.14 -11.76 -16.55
C GLN A 175 12.24 -12.62 -15.29
N ALA A 176 11.76 -12.06 -14.16
CA ALA A 176 11.69 -12.77 -12.90
C ALA A 176 10.27 -13.29 -12.62
N TYR A 177 10.23 -14.33 -11.80
CA TYR A 177 9.02 -15.05 -11.44
C TYR A 177 8.93 -15.27 -9.93
N ALA A 178 7.74 -15.08 -9.37
CA ALA A 178 7.42 -15.40 -7.99
C ALA A 178 6.23 -16.38 -7.96
N TYR A 179 6.46 -17.55 -7.41
CA TYR A 179 5.44 -18.58 -7.22
C TYR A 179 5.05 -18.63 -5.75
N LEU A 180 3.82 -18.22 -5.45
CA LEU A 180 3.26 -18.21 -4.11
C LEU A 180 2.40 -19.47 -3.94
N LEU A 181 2.97 -20.47 -3.27
CA LEU A 181 2.31 -21.75 -3.09
C LEU A 181 1.38 -21.73 -1.88
N THR A 182 0.15 -22.14 -2.09
CA THR A 182 -0.90 -22.13 -1.09
C THR A 182 -1.35 -23.57 -0.76
N PRO A 183 -1.96 -23.80 0.41
CA PRO A 183 -2.76 -25.00 0.64
C PRO A 183 -4.06 -24.93 -0.17
N ASP A 184 -4.97 -25.88 0.06
CA ASP A 184 -6.31 -25.85 -0.53
C ASP A 184 -7.01 -24.53 -0.14
N PRO A 185 -7.62 -23.79 -1.09
CA PRO A 185 -8.34 -22.54 -0.82
C PRO A 185 -9.34 -22.62 0.33
N LYS A 186 -9.98 -23.77 0.51
CA LYS A 186 -10.94 -24.00 1.62
C LYS A 186 -10.29 -23.98 3.01
N SER A 187 -8.99 -24.16 3.10
CA SER A 187 -8.24 -24.16 4.36
C SER A 187 -7.60 -22.80 4.69
N MET A 188 -7.76 -21.79 3.81
CA MET A 188 -7.23 -20.45 4.01
C MET A 188 -8.25 -19.53 4.67
N THR A 189 -7.77 -18.55 5.43
CA THR A 189 -8.62 -17.46 5.94
C THR A 189 -8.96 -16.46 4.81
N ALA A 190 -10.09 -15.76 4.96
CA ALA A 190 -10.49 -14.72 4.02
C ALA A 190 -9.40 -13.63 3.86
N ASP A 191 -8.74 -13.25 4.95
CA ASP A 191 -7.66 -12.26 4.95
C ASP A 191 -6.41 -12.76 4.22
N ALA A 192 -6.08 -14.06 4.33
CA ALA A 192 -4.99 -14.64 3.56
C ALA A 192 -5.28 -14.60 2.06
N MET A 193 -6.51 -14.89 1.64
CA MET A 193 -6.93 -14.78 0.24
C MET A 193 -6.80 -13.35 -0.29
N LYS A 194 -7.33 -12.37 0.44
CA LYS A 194 -7.23 -10.94 0.06
C LYS A 194 -5.77 -10.47 -0.07
N ARG A 195 -4.88 -10.89 0.84
CA ARG A 195 -3.45 -10.55 0.74
C ARG A 195 -2.79 -11.16 -0.49
N LEU A 196 -3.11 -12.40 -0.82
CA LEU A 196 -2.58 -13.09 -1.98
C LEU A 196 -3.10 -12.48 -3.29
N GLU A 197 -4.37 -12.13 -3.38
CA GLU A 197 -4.96 -11.39 -4.49
C GLU A 197 -4.29 -10.02 -4.66
N ALA A 198 -4.08 -9.30 -3.57
CA ALA A 198 -3.42 -8.00 -3.59
C ALA A 198 -1.98 -8.06 -4.11
N ILE A 199 -1.18 -9.07 -3.69
CA ILE A 199 0.21 -9.22 -4.15
C ILE A 199 0.30 -9.71 -5.59
N GLU A 200 -0.66 -10.52 -6.05
CA GLU A 200 -0.74 -11.00 -7.43
C GLU A 200 -1.11 -9.86 -8.39
N ALA A 201 -2.09 -9.04 -8.03
CA ALA A 201 -2.51 -7.86 -8.78
C ALA A 201 -1.42 -6.77 -8.82
N ALA A 202 -0.54 -6.72 -7.82
CA ALA A 202 0.52 -5.74 -7.69
C ALA A 202 1.69 -6.02 -8.65
N GLY A 203 1.52 -5.72 -9.94
CA GLY A 203 2.50 -6.03 -11.01
C GLY A 203 3.70 -5.10 -11.08
N GLU A 204 3.65 -3.87 -10.57
CA GLU A 204 4.64 -2.82 -10.86
C GLU A 204 5.48 -2.37 -9.66
N LEU A 205 6.60 -1.66 -9.97
CA LEU A 205 7.42 -0.98 -8.97
C LEU A 205 6.66 0.23 -8.40
N GLY A 206 6.89 0.52 -7.11
CA GLY A 206 6.24 1.64 -6.43
C GLY A 206 4.96 1.27 -5.68
N VAL A 207 4.41 0.08 -5.90
CA VAL A 207 3.20 -0.43 -5.21
C VAL A 207 3.40 -0.70 -3.71
N GLY A 208 4.61 -0.59 -3.18
CA GLY A 208 4.87 -0.82 -1.74
C GLY A 208 4.02 0.06 -0.82
N PHE A 209 3.76 1.30 -1.23
CA PHE A 209 2.87 2.20 -0.51
C PHE A 209 1.40 1.73 -0.57
N THR A 210 0.92 1.39 -1.77
CA THR A 210 -0.45 0.87 -1.99
C THR A 210 -0.67 -0.44 -1.25
N LEU A 211 0.31 -1.36 -1.30
CA LEU A 211 0.26 -2.61 -0.54
C LEU A 211 0.25 -2.39 0.97
N ALA A 212 1.02 -1.42 1.47
CA ALA A 212 1.00 -1.08 2.89
C ALA A 212 -0.36 -0.51 3.33
N THR A 213 -1.01 0.28 2.49
CA THR A 213 -2.37 0.78 2.73
C THR A 213 -3.39 -0.36 2.71
N GLN A 214 -3.31 -1.25 1.73
CA GLN A 214 -4.16 -2.44 1.66
C GLN A 214 -3.93 -3.41 2.83
N ASP A 215 -2.69 -3.60 3.29
CA ASP A 215 -2.40 -4.42 4.47
C ASP A 215 -3.06 -3.83 5.73
N MET A 216 -3.11 -2.49 5.85
CA MET A 216 -3.83 -1.81 6.93
C MET A 216 -5.35 -2.03 6.84
N GLU A 217 -5.91 -1.99 5.64
CA GLU A 217 -7.34 -2.24 5.42
C GLU A 217 -7.74 -3.70 5.73
N ILE A 218 -6.91 -4.67 5.31
CA ILE A 218 -7.16 -6.11 5.50
C ILE A 218 -7.05 -6.51 6.98
N ARG A 219 -6.02 -6.03 7.67
CA ARG A 219 -5.78 -6.38 9.10
C ARG A 219 -6.71 -5.64 10.05
N GLY A 220 -7.40 -4.60 9.55
CA GLY A 220 -7.97 -3.62 10.43
C GLY A 220 -6.88 -2.82 11.17
N THR A 221 -7.28 -1.76 11.84
CA THR A 221 -6.33 -0.86 12.52
C THR A 221 -5.92 -1.36 13.92
N GLY A 222 -6.41 -2.52 14.33
CA GLY A 222 -6.24 -3.06 15.68
C GLY A 222 -4.80 -3.40 16.08
N GLU A 223 -4.02 -3.96 15.16
CA GLU A 223 -2.62 -4.31 15.45
C GLU A 223 -1.66 -3.11 15.50
N LEU A 224 -2.10 -1.91 15.09
CA LEU A 224 -1.24 -0.75 14.94
C LEU A 224 -0.89 -0.03 16.23
N LEU A 225 -1.74 -0.13 17.25
CA LEU A 225 -1.68 0.71 18.45
C LEU A 225 -1.52 -0.06 19.76
N GLY A 226 -1.43 -1.38 19.72
CA GLY A 226 -1.36 -2.26 20.89
C GLY A 226 -2.74 -2.77 21.32
N ASP A 227 -2.75 -3.86 22.07
CA ASP A 227 -3.95 -4.64 22.42
C ASP A 227 -5.04 -3.85 23.14
N ASP A 228 -4.70 -2.80 23.88
CA ASP A 228 -5.65 -1.98 24.65
C ASP A 228 -6.43 -0.96 23.81
N GLN A 229 -6.02 -0.67 22.55
CA GLN A 229 -6.64 0.34 21.69
C GLN A 229 -7.29 -0.24 20.43
N SER A 230 -7.08 -1.51 20.15
CA SER A 230 -7.55 -2.18 18.94
C SER A 230 -9.07 -2.21 18.79
N GLY A 231 -9.79 -2.45 19.89
CA GLY A 231 -11.26 -2.57 19.88
C GLY A 231 -12.00 -1.27 19.58
N GLN A 232 -11.41 -0.09 19.85
CA GLN A 232 -12.05 1.19 19.59
C GLN A 232 -11.96 1.63 18.13
N ILE A 233 -10.86 1.33 17.46
CA ILE A 233 -10.66 1.69 16.04
C ILE A 233 -11.51 0.82 15.12
N GLU A 234 -11.68 -0.46 15.45
CA GLU A 234 -12.56 -1.35 14.72
C GLU A 234 -14.02 -0.89 14.76
N SER A 235 -14.43 -0.27 15.86
CA SER A 235 -15.79 0.24 16.05
C SER A 235 -16.07 1.57 15.35
N ILE A 236 -15.07 2.45 15.17
CA ILE A 236 -15.22 3.79 14.58
C ILE A 236 -14.73 3.92 13.15
N GLY A 237 -13.97 2.95 12.67
CA GLY A 237 -13.38 2.95 11.33
C GLY A 237 -12.12 3.82 11.19
N PHE A 238 -11.29 3.46 10.21
CA PHE A 238 -9.97 4.08 9.99
C PHE A 238 -10.05 5.56 9.59
N SER A 239 -11.03 5.93 8.76
CA SER A 239 -11.19 7.30 8.29
C SER A 239 -11.50 8.28 9.43
N LEU A 240 -12.39 7.90 10.32
CA LEU A 240 -12.74 8.71 11.49
C LEU A 240 -11.59 8.82 12.48
N TYR A 241 -10.84 7.72 12.69
CA TYR A 241 -9.63 7.75 13.50
C TYR A 241 -8.58 8.72 12.96
N LEU A 242 -8.32 8.72 11.65
CA LEU A 242 -7.39 9.67 11.03
C LEU A 242 -7.85 11.11 11.18
N GLU A 243 -9.13 11.38 11.04
CA GLU A 243 -9.70 12.72 11.23
C GLU A 243 -9.51 13.20 12.67
N MET A 244 -9.82 12.35 13.66
CA MET A 244 -9.58 12.65 15.07
C MET A 244 -8.10 12.95 15.36
N LEU A 245 -7.22 12.14 14.79
CA LEU A 245 -5.78 12.30 14.97
C LEU A 245 -5.28 13.61 14.34
N ASN A 246 -5.72 13.96 13.14
CA ASN A 246 -5.37 15.21 12.47
C ASN A 246 -5.83 16.43 13.29
N ARG A 247 -7.07 16.44 13.76
CA ARG A 247 -7.59 17.51 14.63
C ARG A 247 -6.79 17.66 15.93
N ALA A 248 -6.43 16.53 16.55
CA ALA A 248 -5.62 16.54 17.77
C ALA A 248 -4.21 17.12 17.51
N VAL A 249 -3.59 16.75 16.39
CA VAL A 249 -2.28 17.25 15.97
C VAL A 249 -2.33 18.76 15.68
N GLU A 250 -3.35 19.24 14.98
CA GLU A 250 -3.54 20.65 14.67
C GLU A 250 -3.78 21.48 15.95
N ALA A 251 -4.61 20.99 16.86
CA ALA A 251 -4.84 21.64 18.16
C ALA A 251 -3.54 21.75 18.95
N LEU A 252 -2.74 20.69 19.02
CA LEU A 252 -1.45 20.69 19.71
C LEU A 252 -0.43 21.64 19.05
N ARG A 253 -0.38 21.69 17.71
CA ARG A 253 0.47 22.64 16.97
C ARG A 253 0.07 24.09 17.22
N ALA A 254 -1.24 24.35 17.40
CA ALA A 254 -1.78 25.65 17.75
C ALA A 254 -1.65 26.00 19.26
N GLY A 255 -0.99 25.14 20.06
CA GLY A 255 -0.83 25.31 21.51
C GLY A 255 -2.13 25.14 22.31
N LYS A 256 -3.15 24.52 21.73
CA LYS A 256 -4.45 24.25 22.36
C LYS A 256 -4.53 22.81 22.84
N ILE A 257 -5.19 22.58 23.95
CA ILE A 257 -5.52 21.22 24.40
C ILE A 257 -6.64 20.70 23.50
N PRO A 258 -6.53 19.51 22.88
CA PRO A 258 -7.61 18.95 22.08
C PRO A 258 -8.88 18.80 22.93
N ASP A 259 -9.96 19.38 22.48
CA ASP A 259 -11.26 19.28 23.17
C ASP A 259 -11.83 17.87 22.86
N ARG A 260 -12.08 17.10 23.95
CA ARG A 260 -12.63 15.75 23.90
C ARG A 260 -14.15 15.73 23.73
N ASP A 261 -14.82 16.84 24.04
CA ASP A 261 -16.27 16.90 24.11
C ASP A 261 -16.89 17.51 22.83
N THR A 262 -16.08 17.98 21.89
CA THR A 262 -16.61 18.44 20.60
C THR A 262 -17.13 17.25 19.82
N PRO A 263 -18.43 17.12 19.54
CA PRO A 263 -18.99 16.02 18.80
C PRO A 263 -18.30 15.92 17.42
N LEU A 264 -17.82 14.73 17.10
CA LEU A 264 -17.40 14.39 15.74
C LEU A 264 -18.68 14.24 14.91
N GLU A 265 -19.26 15.34 14.48
CA GLU A 265 -20.21 15.26 13.38
C GLU A 265 -19.39 14.84 12.17
N PRO A 266 -19.68 13.69 11.54
CA PRO A 266 -19.05 13.34 10.28
C PRO A 266 -19.47 14.39 9.27
N VAL A 267 -18.60 15.37 9.01
CA VAL A 267 -18.80 16.37 7.96
C VAL A 267 -18.49 15.69 6.61
N ASN A 268 -19.17 14.59 6.34
CA ASN A 268 -19.24 14.03 5.01
C ASN A 268 -20.32 14.83 4.27
N GLN A 269 -19.90 15.99 3.77
CA GLN A 269 -20.74 16.73 2.84
C GLN A 269 -20.81 15.98 1.54
N GLU A 270 -21.99 15.65 1.16
CA GLU A 270 -22.28 14.95 -0.08
C GLU A 270 -22.78 15.97 -1.11
N VAL A 271 -22.03 16.13 -2.21
CA VAL A 271 -22.44 16.96 -3.35
C VAL A 271 -22.54 16.08 -4.59
N ASN A 272 -23.74 15.91 -5.08
CA ASN A 272 -24.06 15.14 -6.27
C ASN A 272 -24.79 16.01 -7.29
N LEU A 273 -24.12 16.34 -8.38
CA LEU A 273 -24.69 17.17 -9.46
C LEU A 273 -25.08 16.33 -10.69
N HIS A 274 -24.90 15.01 -10.65
CA HIS A 274 -25.19 14.09 -11.76
C HIS A 274 -24.47 14.46 -13.08
N VAL A 275 -23.31 15.13 -13.00
CA VAL A 275 -22.47 15.48 -14.15
C VAL A 275 -21.21 14.60 -14.19
N PRO A 276 -20.64 14.34 -15.37
CA PRO A 276 -19.38 13.63 -15.49
C PRO A 276 -18.26 14.40 -14.77
N ALA A 277 -17.64 13.79 -13.77
CA ALA A 277 -16.58 14.38 -12.94
C ALA A 277 -15.41 13.41 -12.71
N LEU A 278 -14.99 12.72 -13.77
CA LEU A 278 -13.89 11.78 -13.74
C LEU A 278 -12.71 12.30 -14.56
N ILE A 279 -11.49 11.99 -14.13
CA ILE A 279 -10.28 12.25 -14.91
C ILE A 279 -10.22 11.18 -16.02
N PRO A 280 -10.33 11.58 -17.30
CA PRO A 280 -10.33 10.64 -18.41
C PRO A 280 -9.01 9.87 -18.53
N GLU A 281 -9.09 8.65 -19.05
CA GLU A 281 -7.92 7.80 -19.23
C GLU A 281 -6.99 8.29 -20.35
N ASP A 282 -7.56 8.89 -21.37
CA ASP A 282 -6.82 9.55 -22.47
C ASP A 282 -6.10 10.82 -22.02
N TYR A 283 -6.61 11.52 -21.00
CA TYR A 283 -5.94 12.69 -20.41
C TYR A 283 -4.82 12.30 -19.45
N LEU A 284 -5.03 11.30 -18.62
CA LEU A 284 -4.03 10.77 -17.68
C LEU A 284 -4.11 9.23 -17.63
N PRO A 285 -3.30 8.52 -18.45
CA PRO A 285 -3.36 7.07 -18.57
C PRO A 285 -3.03 6.31 -17.28
N ASP A 286 -2.11 6.86 -16.46
CA ASP A 286 -1.69 6.21 -15.23
C ASP A 286 -2.77 6.28 -14.14
N VAL A 287 -3.31 5.10 -13.79
CA VAL A 287 -4.36 4.94 -12.77
C VAL A 287 -3.92 5.49 -11.41
N GLN A 288 -2.66 5.28 -11.04
CA GLN A 288 -2.14 5.68 -9.75
C GLN A 288 -2.05 7.20 -9.63
N SER A 289 -1.60 7.87 -10.69
CA SER A 289 -1.59 9.33 -10.76
C SER A 289 -3.01 9.91 -10.70
N ARG A 290 -4.01 9.27 -11.35
CA ARG A 290 -5.42 9.67 -11.24
C ARG A 290 -5.91 9.57 -9.79
N LEU A 291 -5.63 8.47 -9.09
CA LEU A 291 -6.04 8.28 -7.70
C LEU A 291 -5.40 9.30 -6.75
N ILE A 292 -4.13 9.62 -6.94
CA ILE A 292 -3.43 10.66 -6.18
C ILE A 292 -4.08 12.02 -6.41
N LEU A 293 -4.39 12.38 -7.66
CA LEU A 293 -5.04 13.64 -7.98
C LEU A 293 -6.45 13.72 -7.41
N TYR A 294 -7.27 12.65 -7.52
CA TYR A 294 -8.57 12.60 -6.86
C TYR A 294 -8.46 12.86 -5.36
N LYS A 295 -7.49 12.23 -4.71
CA LYS A 295 -7.28 12.40 -3.26
C LYS A 295 -6.82 13.81 -2.91
N ARG A 296 -5.94 14.42 -3.70
CA ARG A 296 -5.47 15.79 -3.49
C ARG A 296 -6.60 16.80 -3.71
N ILE A 297 -7.39 16.65 -4.79
CA ILE A 297 -8.52 17.52 -5.09
C ILE A 297 -9.59 17.39 -4.00
N ALA A 298 -9.97 16.16 -3.63
CA ALA A 298 -10.98 15.92 -2.58
C ALA A 298 -10.52 16.35 -1.18
N GLY A 299 -9.22 16.40 -0.92
CA GLY A 299 -8.61 16.81 0.35
C GLY A 299 -8.25 18.29 0.45
N ALA A 300 -8.45 19.07 -0.61
CA ALA A 300 -8.21 20.51 -0.56
C ALA A 300 -9.16 21.18 0.45
N SER A 301 -8.60 22.05 1.27
CA SER A 301 -9.33 22.73 2.37
C SER A 301 -9.65 24.19 2.04
N THR A 302 -9.05 24.74 1.00
CA THR A 302 -9.23 26.13 0.57
C THR A 302 -9.32 26.22 -0.96
N GLU A 303 -9.96 27.31 -1.44
CA GLU A 303 -10.03 27.64 -2.86
C GLU A 303 -8.64 27.87 -3.46
N VAL A 304 -7.71 28.48 -2.71
CA VAL A 304 -6.33 28.73 -3.15
C VAL A 304 -5.60 27.42 -3.41
N GLU A 305 -5.74 26.42 -2.54
CA GLU A 305 -5.17 25.08 -2.75
C GLU A 305 -5.72 24.40 -4.01
N LEU A 306 -7.00 24.59 -4.32
CA LEU A 306 -7.63 24.08 -5.54
C LEU A 306 -7.09 24.77 -6.80
N ASP A 307 -6.88 26.07 -6.74
CA ASP A 307 -6.32 26.82 -7.87
C ASP A 307 -4.85 26.46 -8.12
N ASP A 308 -4.05 26.28 -7.07
CA ASP A 308 -2.68 25.79 -7.17
C ASP A 308 -2.62 24.39 -7.79
N LEU A 309 -3.51 23.49 -7.37
CA LEU A 309 -3.64 22.16 -7.96
C LEU A 309 -4.08 22.20 -9.42
N ARG A 310 -5.00 23.11 -9.76
CA ARG A 310 -5.47 23.35 -11.13
C ARG A 310 -4.31 23.80 -12.03
N ALA A 311 -3.50 24.74 -11.55
CA ALA A 311 -2.31 25.22 -12.25
C ALA A 311 -1.28 24.09 -12.43
N GLU A 312 -0.98 23.32 -11.38
CA GLU A 312 -0.05 22.19 -11.44
C GLU A 312 -0.49 21.15 -12.50
N ILE A 313 -1.78 20.82 -12.53
CA ILE A 313 -2.31 19.82 -13.46
C ILE A 313 -2.22 20.34 -14.91
N ILE A 314 -2.53 21.60 -15.14
CA ILE A 314 -2.44 22.22 -16.47
C ILE A 314 -0.98 22.24 -16.96
N ASP A 315 -0.05 22.58 -16.09
CA ASP A 315 1.39 22.63 -16.43
C ASP A 315 1.95 21.24 -16.77
N ARG A 316 1.46 20.20 -16.11
CA ARG A 316 1.97 18.83 -16.29
C ARG A 316 1.31 18.05 -17.40
N PHE A 317 0.01 18.25 -17.60
CA PHE A 317 -0.84 17.38 -18.44
C PHE A 317 -1.59 18.15 -19.53
N GLY A 318 -1.50 19.48 -19.56
CA GLY A 318 -2.20 20.32 -20.52
C GLY A 318 -3.58 20.78 -20.05
N LEU A 319 -4.36 21.35 -20.98
CA LEU A 319 -5.67 21.94 -20.67
C LEU A 319 -6.64 20.89 -20.08
N LEU A 320 -7.38 21.30 -19.04
CA LEU A 320 -8.32 20.44 -18.37
C LEU A 320 -9.51 20.06 -19.26
N PRO A 321 -9.82 18.75 -19.40
CA PRO A 321 -11.09 18.30 -19.96
C PRO A 321 -12.28 18.79 -19.11
N ASP A 322 -13.47 18.88 -19.73
CA ASP A 322 -14.65 19.38 -19.02
C ASP A 322 -15.06 18.54 -17.83
N SER A 323 -14.86 17.22 -17.87
CA SER A 323 -15.09 16.34 -16.72
C SER A 323 -14.15 16.64 -15.54
N VAL A 324 -12.92 17.08 -15.80
CA VAL A 324 -11.97 17.48 -14.74
C VAL A 324 -12.33 18.85 -14.21
N LYS A 325 -12.78 19.80 -15.07
CA LYS A 325 -13.30 21.09 -14.61
C LYS A 325 -14.49 20.88 -13.66
N ASN A 326 -15.44 20.00 -14.05
CA ASN A 326 -16.57 19.64 -13.20
C ASN A 326 -16.15 19.10 -11.84
N LEU A 327 -15.08 18.29 -11.78
CA LEU A 327 -14.54 17.78 -10.52
C LEU A 327 -14.05 18.91 -9.59
N PHE A 328 -13.38 19.92 -10.14
CA PHE A 328 -12.95 21.11 -9.41
C PHE A 328 -14.14 21.93 -8.92
N GLU A 329 -15.14 22.16 -9.77
CA GLU A 329 -16.35 22.92 -9.43
C GLU A 329 -17.16 22.22 -8.33
N ILE A 330 -17.31 20.90 -8.39
CA ILE A 330 -17.96 20.10 -7.33
C ILE A 330 -17.21 20.24 -6.00
N THR A 331 -15.87 20.21 -6.04
CA THR A 331 -15.07 20.36 -4.83
C THR A 331 -15.17 21.76 -4.26
N LEU A 332 -15.16 22.79 -5.11
CA LEU A 332 -15.35 24.18 -4.72
C LEU A 332 -16.74 24.38 -4.05
N LEU A 333 -17.78 23.83 -4.68
CA LEU A 333 -19.13 23.85 -4.12
C LEU A 333 -19.20 23.15 -2.75
N LYS A 334 -18.47 22.03 -2.60
CA LYS A 334 -18.37 21.32 -1.33
C LYS A 334 -17.71 22.20 -0.24
N LEU A 335 -16.64 22.90 -0.56
CA LEU A 335 -15.98 23.83 0.36
C LEU A 335 -16.91 24.98 0.77
N ALA A 336 -17.63 25.57 -0.19
CA ALA A 336 -18.61 26.62 0.08
C ALA A 336 -19.77 26.12 0.96
N ALA A 337 -20.30 24.93 0.65
CA ALA A 337 -21.36 24.27 1.42
C ALA A 337 -20.95 24.01 2.87
N GLN A 338 -19.67 23.68 3.10
CA GLN A 338 -19.11 23.50 4.43
C GLN A 338 -19.18 24.77 5.27
N GLY A 339 -18.81 25.90 4.70
CA GLY A 339 -18.86 27.19 5.36
C GLY A 339 -20.29 27.61 5.79
N LEU A 340 -21.29 27.12 5.07
CA LEU A 340 -22.71 27.39 5.29
C LEU A 340 -23.42 26.37 6.20
N GLY A 341 -22.77 25.25 6.52
CA GLY A 341 -23.38 24.16 7.29
C GLY A 341 -24.43 23.40 6.49
N ILE A 342 -24.15 23.13 5.21
CA ILE A 342 -24.96 22.28 4.34
C ILE A 342 -24.37 20.87 4.37
N LEU A 343 -25.19 19.85 4.61
CA LEU A 343 -24.78 18.45 4.72
C LEU A 343 -24.82 17.71 3.38
N LYS A 344 -25.87 17.97 2.60
CA LYS A 344 -26.07 17.30 1.31
C LYS A 344 -26.62 18.25 0.27
N ILE A 345 -26.06 18.19 -0.93
CA ILE A 345 -26.58 18.83 -2.13
C ILE A 345 -26.74 17.72 -3.19
N ASP A 346 -27.97 17.53 -3.67
CA ASP A 346 -28.29 16.57 -4.72
C ASP A 346 -29.14 17.30 -5.76
N LEU A 347 -28.55 17.63 -6.91
CA LEU A 347 -29.19 18.42 -7.97
C LEU A 347 -29.19 17.67 -9.27
N ALA A 348 -30.37 17.36 -9.76
CA ALA A 348 -30.61 16.85 -11.12
C ALA A 348 -31.22 17.95 -11.97
N GLU A 349 -31.34 17.73 -13.30
CA GLU A 349 -31.82 18.72 -14.28
C GLU A 349 -33.19 19.38 -13.91
N THR A 350 -34.05 18.66 -13.21
CA THR A 350 -35.44 19.13 -12.94
C THR A 350 -35.79 19.13 -11.45
N LYS A 351 -34.94 18.61 -10.60
CA LYS A 351 -35.18 18.48 -9.14
C LYS A 351 -33.90 18.63 -8.36
N GLY A 352 -33.99 19.31 -7.20
CA GLY A 352 -32.88 19.45 -6.28
C GLY A 352 -33.29 19.19 -4.84
N LYS A 353 -32.37 18.65 -4.05
CA LYS A 353 -32.53 18.46 -2.60
C LYS A 353 -31.31 19.01 -1.90
N ILE A 354 -31.50 19.87 -0.92
CA ILE A 354 -30.47 20.40 -0.05
C ILE A 354 -30.82 20.04 1.39
N GLU A 355 -29.88 19.42 2.10
CA GLU A 355 -30.02 19.10 3.52
C GLU A 355 -29.09 20.00 4.34
N PHE A 356 -29.65 20.68 5.36
CA PHE A 356 -28.94 21.60 6.22
C PHE A 356 -28.58 20.92 7.55
N SER A 357 -27.45 21.29 8.12
CA SER A 357 -27.11 20.91 9.50
C SER A 357 -27.96 21.65 10.52
N LYS A 358 -28.05 21.16 11.76
CA LYS A 358 -28.73 21.85 12.86
C LYS A 358 -28.07 23.18 13.22
N THR A 359 -26.81 23.36 12.82
CA THR A 359 -25.98 24.54 13.07
C THR A 359 -25.73 25.35 11.79
N THR A 360 -26.62 25.24 10.79
CA THR A 360 -26.48 25.98 9.53
C THR A 360 -26.46 27.49 9.75
N ARG A 361 -25.65 28.19 8.95
CA ARG A 361 -25.56 29.66 8.92
C ARG A 361 -26.45 30.28 7.84
N VAL A 362 -27.23 29.46 7.11
CA VAL A 362 -28.11 29.92 6.05
C VAL A 362 -29.35 30.55 6.67
N GLU A 363 -29.64 31.79 6.31
CA GLU A 363 -30.84 32.46 6.75
C GLU A 363 -32.09 31.86 6.09
N PRO A 364 -33.19 31.62 6.85
CA PRO A 364 -34.41 31.03 6.29
C PRO A 364 -34.98 31.79 5.08
N MET A 365 -34.82 33.13 5.08
CA MET A 365 -35.30 33.96 3.97
C MET A 365 -34.54 33.71 2.68
N ALA A 366 -33.23 33.39 2.73
CA ALA A 366 -32.42 33.04 1.56
C ALA A 366 -32.92 31.73 0.94
N VAL A 367 -33.33 30.75 1.74
CA VAL A 367 -33.94 29.51 1.23
C VAL A 367 -35.24 29.77 0.49
N VAL A 368 -36.10 30.66 1.04
CA VAL A 368 -37.36 31.03 0.38
C VAL A 368 -37.11 31.75 -0.96
N GLN A 369 -36.12 32.64 -1.01
CA GLN A 369 -35.73 33.32 -2.25
C GLN A 369 -35.18 32.35 -3.28
N LEU A 370 -34.36 31.39 -2.87
CA LEU A 370 -33.83 30.33 -3.77
C LEU A 370 -34.94 29.50 -4.40
N VAL A 371 -35.94 29.09 -3.62
CA VAL A 371 -37.11 28.34 -4.09
C VAL A 371 -37.95 29.14 -5.06
N GLN A 372 -38.09 30.46 -4.88
CA GLN A 372 -38.81 31.35 -5.79
C GLN A 372 -38.05 31.60 -7.12
N LEU A 373 -36.74 31.53 -7.12
CA LEU A 373 -35.89 31.69 -8.33
C LEU A 373 -35.90 30.46 -9.23
N VAL A 374 -36.23 29.31 -8.70
CA VAL A 374 -36.24 28.01 -9.43
C VAL A 374 -37.62 27.63 -9.96
N GLN A 375 -38.69 28.38 -9.58
CA GLN A 375 -40.03 28.27 -10.19
C GLN A 375 -40.14 29.17 -11.43
#